data_b3c7a72df7bd0acb53373d07f025c9e9
#
_entry.id   b3c7a72df7bd0acb53373d07f025c9e9
#
_cell.length_a   1.000
_cell.length_b   1.000
_cell.length_c   1.000
_cell.angle_alpha   90.00
_cell.angle_beta   90.00
_cell.angle_gamma   90.00
#
_symmetry.space_group_name_H-M   'P 1'
#
loop_
_entity.id
_entity.type
_entity.pdbx_description
1 polymer ?
#
loop_
_entity_poly.entity_id
_entity_poly.type
_entity_poly.pdbx_seq_one_letter_code
_entity_poly.pdbx_strand_id
1 'polypeptide(L)'
;MEEIKKIYIATPAYGGMCHMGYLHSLLKTQMMCVAEKIAMSYSSVTNESLITRARNTCVSEFLNDDSKTQPSHLMFIDADIQFDPGSLKRMLDYDKDVVCGIYSKKDINWDLVYKTTKEHQEKKIKDNDLLFSTSLDYNLNFKDPLNVVIDNGFVEVLDGPTGFMMIKRGVFDRFRKAYPELQYKTDQLINSKKYKSKNTWAFFDTMIDPEDKRYLSEDYAFCRLWQKIGGKIYADIKSPLTHWGTFPFKGHVGTRFKTKEE
;
A
#
# COMPACT_ATOMS: atom_id res chain seq x y z
N MET A 1 4.83 -19.93 -23.64
CA MET A 1 5.62 -19.76 -22.40
C MET A 1 4.81 -18.84 -21.50
N GLU A 2 4.46 -19.28 -20.31
CA GLU A 2 3.84 -18.39 -19.32
C GLU A 2 4.78 -17.22 -19.04
N GLU A 3 4.24 -16.01 -19.05
CA GLU A 3 4.99 -14.81 -18.74
C GLU A 3 5.40 -14.86 -17.26
N ILE A 4 6.70 -14.85 -16.98
CA ILE A 4 7.22 -14.89 -15.62
C ILE A 4 6.83 -13.56 -14.96
N LYS A 5 5.90 -13.60 -14.02
CA LYS A 5 5.56 -12.42 -13.21
C LYS A 5 6.78 -12.00 -12.40
N LYS A 6 7.13 -10.73 -12.43
CA LYS A 6 8.21 -10.17 -11.62
C LYS A 6 7.69 -9.00 -10.79
N ILE A 7 7.90 -9.09 -9.49
CA ILE A 7 7.51 -8.06 -8.51
C ILE A 7 8.75 -7.29 -8.09
N TYR A 8 8.65 -5.98 -8.05
CA TYR A 8 9.65 -5.08 -7.50
C TYR A 8 9.16 -4.53 -6.16
N ILE A 9 9.73 -5.02 -5.06
CA ILE A 9 9.40 -4.52 -3.71
C ILE A 9 10.23 -3.27 -3.44
N ALA A 10 9.57 -2.17 -3.08
CA ALA A 10 10.17 -0.90 -2.77
C ALA A 10 9.80 -0.44 -1.36
N THR A 11 10.79 -0.15 -0.55
CA THR A 11 10.61 0.25 0.86
C THR A 11 11.27 1.59 1.15
N PRO A 12 10.50 2.66 1.34
CA PRO A 12 11.01 3.86 1.97
C PRO A 12 11.39 3.56 3.42
N ALA A 13 12.66 3.76 3.79
CA ALA A 13 13.19 3.40 5.10
C ALA A 13 14.05 4.54 5.67
N TYR A 14 13.41 5.64 6.13
CA TYR A 14 14.11 6.74 6.77
C TYR A 14 14.97 6.23 7.95
N GLY A 15 16.21 6.69 8.00
CA GLY A 15 17.19 6.22 9.00
C GLY A 15 17.75 4.81 8.75
N GLY A 16 17.39 4.16 7.64
CA GLY A 16 17.88 2.81 7.29
C GLY A 16 17.39 1.70 8.22
N MET A 17 16.28 1.91 8.91
CA MET A 17 15.73 0.96 9.90
C MET A 17 14.44 0.33 9.40
N CYS A 18 14.18 -0.90 9.86
CA CYS A 18 12.90 -1.57 9.70
C CYS A 18 12.50 -2.35 10.94
N HIS A 19 11.21 -2.60 11.10
CA HIS A 19 10.70 -3.47 12.16
C HIS A 19 10.98 -4.95 11.85
N MET A 20 11.26 -5.74 12.89
CA MET A 20 11.49 -7.19 12.74
C MET A 20 10.29 -7.91 12.12
N GLY A 21 9.06 -7.45 12.41
CA GLY A 21 7.85 -7.98 11.77
C GLY A 21 7.87 -7.81 10.25
N TYR A 22 8.28 -6.64 9.76
CA TYR A 22 8.50 -6.40 8.33
C TYR A 22 9.57 -7.33 7.75
N LEU A 23 10.73 -7.43 8.40
CA LEU A 23 11.83 -8.30 7.94
C LEU A 23 11.40 -9.77 7.84
N HIS A 24 10.69 -10.29 8.85
CA HIS A 24 10.16 -11.66 8.82
C HIS A 24 9.18 -11.86 7.66
N SER A 25 8.30 -10.88 7.41
CA SER A 25 7.36 -10.93 6.29
C SER A 25 8.08 -10.95 4.95
N LEU A 26 9.11 -10.10 4.78
CA LEU A 26 9.90 -10.02 3.55
C LEU A 26 10.64 -11.34 3.24
N LEU A 27 11.27 -11.94 4.25
CA LEU A 27 11.97 -13.24 4.09
C LEU A 27 11.00 -14.36 3.71
N LYS A 28 9.84 -14.43 4.36
CA LYS A 28 8.79 -15.40 3.99
C LYS A 28 8.25 -15.15 2.58
N THR A 29 8.12 -13.88 2.18
CA THR A 29 7.70 -13.51 0.82
C THR A 29 8.72 -13.99 -0.22
N GLN A 30 10.01 -13.85 0.05
CA GLN A 30 11.04 -14.39 -0.84
C GLN A 30 10.93 -15.91 -1.00
N MET A 31 10.71 -16.64 0.12
CA MET A 31 10.49 -18.10 0.06
C MET A 31 9.25 -18.46 -0.77
N MET A 32 8.14 -17.75 -0.57
CA MET A 32 6.92 -17.92 -1.36
C MET A 32 7.17 -17.65 -2.85
N CYS A 33 7.85 -16.56 -3.18
CA CYS A 33 8.16 -16.20 -4.57
C CYS A 33 8.98 -17.30 -5.27
N VAL A 34 9.96 -17.89 -4.57
CA VAL A 34 10.73 -19.03 -5.11
C VAL A 34 9.82 -20.24 -5.36
N ALA A 35 8.96 -20.60 -4.41
CA ALA A 35 8.04 -21.73 -4.53
C ALA A 35 7.04 -21.55 -5.68
N GLU A 36 6.51 -20.34 -5.85
CA GLU A 36 5.52 -19.97 -6.87
C GLU A 36 6.14 -19.55 -8.21
N LYS A 37 7.48 -19.64 -8.36
CA LYS A 37 8.23 -19.20 -9.56
C LYS A 37 7.97 -17.75 -9.95
N ILE A 38 7.76 -16.88 -8.97
CA ILE A 38 7.62 -15.43 -9.12
C ILE A 38 9.01 -14.81 -8.97
N ALA A 39 9.47 -14.06 -9.96
CA ALA A 39 10.72 -13.32 -9.82
C ALA A 39 10.49 -12.11 -8.88
N MET A 40 11.45 -11.85 -7.99
CA MET A 40 11.39 -10.75 -7.03
C MET A 40 12.67 -9.92 -7.07
N SER A 41 12.54 -8.61 -7.13
CA SER A 41 13.60 -7.64 -6.85
C SER A 41 13.22 -6.82 -5.63
N TYR A 42 14.21 -6.28 -4.96
CA TYR A 42 14.04 -5.45 -3.78
C TYR A 42 14.91 -4.20 -3.85
N SER A 43 14.36 -3.05 -3.47
CA SER A 43 15.09 -1.81 -3.23
C SER A 43 14.57 -1.10 -1.98
N SER A 44 15.46 -0.37 -1.32
CA SER A 44 15.08 0.52 -0.23
C SER A 44 15.72 1.89 -0.41
N VAL A 45 14.93 2.94 -0.22
CA VAL A 45 15.41 4.31 -0.20
C VAL A 45 15.61 4.73 1.25
N THR A 46 16.87 4.93 1.62
CA THR A 46 17.28 5.31 2.99
C THR A 46 17.69 6.79 3.03
N ASN A 47 17.63 7.39 4.22
CA ASN A 47 18.09 8.77 4.47
C ASN A 47 17.39 9.86 3.65
N GLU A 48 16.22 9.58 3.11
CA GLU A 48 15.38 10.56 2.45
C GLU A 48 14.25 10.99 3.41
N SER A 49 14.34 12.23 3.88
CA SER A 49 13.41 12.78 4.88
C SER A 49 12.03 13.13 4.31
N LEU A 50 11.97 13.40 3.00
CA LEU A 50 10.72 13.75 2.32
C LEU A 50 10.09 12.50 1.73
N ILE A 51 9.02 12.01 2.34
CA ILE A 51 8.36 10.75 1.92
C ILE A 51 7.90 10.79 0.46
N THR A 52 7.42 11.91 -0.03
CA THR A 52 7.02 12.08 -1.43
C THR A 52 8.19 11.80 -2.36
N ARG A 53 9.37 12.36 -2.06
CA ARG A 53 10.58 12.17 -2.85
C ARG A 53 11.13 10.74 -2.74
N ALA A 54 11.04 10.12 -1.55
CA ALA A 54 11.41 8.72 -1.36
C ALA A 54 10.55 7.80 -2.25
N ARG A 55 9.23 7.95 -2.26
CA ARG A 55 8.33 7.16 -3.11
C ARG A 55 8.60 7.39 -4.60
N ASN A 56 8.77 8.63 -5.03
CA ASN A 56 9.10 8.94 -6.43
C ASN A 56 10.45 8.36 -6.87
N THR A 57 11.43 8.31 -5.96
CA THR A 57 12.71 7.64 -6.20
C THR A 57 12.53 6.13 -6.36
N CYS A 58 11.75 5.49 -5.50
CA CYS A 58 11.40 4.06 -5.65
C CYS A 58 10.75 3.78 -7.01
N VAL A 59 9.80 4.62 -7.46
CA VAL A 59 9.19 4.48 -8.79
C VAL A 59 10.22 4.65 -9.89
N SER A 60 11.10 5.65 -9.77
CA SER A 60 12.16 5.89 -10.76
C SER A 60 13.10 4.69 -10.88
N GLU A 61 13.52 4.08 -9.77
CA GLU A 61 14.33 2.87 -9.75
C GLU A 61 13.61 1.68 -10.38
N PHE A 62 12.34 1.46 -10.03
CA PHE A 62 11.49 0.44 -10.65
C PHE A 62 11.39 0.60 -12.18
N LEU A 63 11.19 1.83 -12.65
CA LEU A 63 11.07 2.13 -14.09
C LEU A 63 12.41 2.02 -14.83
N ASN A 64 13.53 2.20 -14.13
CA ASN A 64 14.88 2.05 -14.65
C ASN A 64 15.41 0.60 -14.63
N ASP A 65 14.66 -0.35 -14.03
CA ASP A 65 15.08 -1.76 -14.05
C ASP A 65 15.14 -2.25 -15.49
N ASP A 66 16.38 -2.43 -16.01
CA ASP A 66 16.72 -2.86 -17.35
C ASP A 66 17.03 -4.37 -17.44
N SER A 67 16.73 -5.12 -16.38
CA SER A 67 16.89 -6.57 -16.36
C SER A 67 16.14 -7.24 -17.53
N LYS A 68 16.60 -8.40 -17.98
CA LYS A 68 16.00 -9.16 -19.10
C LYS A 68 14.49 -9.37 -18.92
N THR A 69 14.05 -9.55 -17.68
CA THR A 69 12.64 -9.60 -17.31
C THR A 69 12.33 -8.36 -16.50
N GLN A 70 11.76 -7.33 -17.15
CA GLN A 70 11.35 -6.13 -16.43
C GLN A 70 10.25 -6.45 -15.39
N PRO A 71 10.28 -5.84 -14.22
CA PRO A 71 9.22 -6.06 -13.23
C PRO A 71 7.89 -5.50 -13.75
N SER A 72 6.85 -6.32 -13.67
CA SER A 72 5.48 -5.98 -14.09
C SER A 72 4.73 -5.18 -13.04
N HIS A 73 5.08 -5.37 -11.77
CA HIS A 73 4.42 -4.75 -10.62
C HIS A 73 5.43 -4.11 -9.67
N LEU A 74 5.14 -2.88 -9.25
CA LEU A 74 5.75 -2.25 -8.09
C LEU A 74 4.92 -2.60 -6.87
N MET A 75 5.55 -3.05 -5.79
CA MET A 75 4.93 -3.27 -4.50
C MET A 75 5.57 -2.38 -3.45
N PHE A 76 4.88 -1.32 -3.05
CA PHE A 76 5.28 -0.54 -1.89
C PHE A 76 4.97 -1.30 -0.61
N ILE A 77 5.96 -1.38 0.28
CA ILE A 77 5.79 -1.88 1.65
C ILE A 77 6.57 -0.96 2.58
N ASP A 78 5.89 -0.26 3.48
CA ASP A 78 6.57 0.56 4.47
C ASP A 78 7.31 -0.31 5.48
N ALA A 79 8.46 0.18 5.96
CA ALA A 79 9.41 -0.56 6.80
C ALA A 79 8.85 -0.99 8.17
N ASP A 80 7.63 -0.58 8.49
CA ASP A 80 6.90 -0.86 9.73
C ASP A 80 5.58 -1.62 9.51
N ILE A 81 5.34 -2.15 8.31
CA ILE A 81 4.19 -3.00 8.01
C ILE A 81 4.59 -4.48 8.05
N GLN A 82 3.97 -5.24 8.95
CA GLN A 82 4.06 -6.71 8.97
C GLN A 82 2.85 -7.30 8.26
N PHE A 83 3.08 -8.31 7.44
CA PHE A 83 2.07 -8.95 6.60
C PHE A 83 2.33 -10.44 6.41
N ASP A 84 1.32 -11.18 5.98
CA ASP A 84 1.47 -12.54 5.48
C ASP A 84 1.80 -12.53 3.98
N PRO A 85 2.73 -13.35 3.47
CA PRO A 85 3.03 -13.45 2.04
C PRO A 85 1.81 -13.71 1.16
N GLY A 86 0.83 -14.46 1.67
CA GLY A 86 -0.44 -14.71 0.99
C GLY A 86 -1.20 -13.44 0.65
N SER A 87 -1.05 -12.37 1.44
CA SER A 87 -1.65 -11.06 1.13
C SER A 87 -1.12 -10.49 -0.19
N LEU A 88 0.20 -10.55 -0.38
CA LEU A 88 0.84 -10.10 -1.63
C LEU A 88 0.41 -10.99 -2.81
N LYS A 89 0.40 -12.32 -2.61
CA LYS A 89 -0.06 -13.28 -3.63
C LYS A 89 -1.51 -12.99 -4.06
N ARG A 90 -2.41 -12.76 -3.10
CA ARG A 90 -3.81 -12.40 -3.38
C ARG A 90 -3.94 -11.14 -4.24
N MET A 91 -3.16 -10.08 -3.92
CA MET A 91 -3.16 -8.84 -4.69
C MET A 91 -2.66 -9.07 -6.12
N LEU A 92 -1.60 -9.87 -6.29
CA LEU A 92 -1.05 -10.23 -7.60
C LEU A 92 -2.04 -11.05 -8.43
N ASP A 93 -2.77 -11.98 -7.81
CA ASP A 93 -3.75 -12.83 -8.48
C ASP A 93 -5.04 -12.07 -8.83
N TYR A 94 -5.40 -11.06 -8.05
CA TYR A 94 -6.55 -10.20 -8.35
C TYR A 94 -6.33 -9.33 -9.60
N ASP A 95 -5.08 -9.13 -9.99
CA ASP A 95 -4.65 -8.59 -11.29
C ASP A 95 -5.29 -7.26 -11.71
N LYS A 96 -5.52 -6.34 -10.76
CA LYS A 96 -5.97 -4.96 -11.05
C LYS A 96 -4.79 -4.00 -11.11
N ASP A 97 -5.03 -2.84 -11.73
CA ASP A 97 -4.00 -1.82 -11.96
C ASP A 97 -3.38 -1.29 -10.66
N VAL A 98 -4.23 -1.00 -9.67
CA VAL A 98 -3.82 -0.51 -8.34
C VAL A 98 -4.60 -1.27 -7.27
N VAL A 99 -3.88 -1.94 -6.38
CA VAL A 99 -4.45 -2.69 -5.25
C VAL A 99 -3.68 -2.35 -3.98
N CYS A 100 -4.39 -2.11 -2.89
CA CYS A 100 -3.76 -1.85 -1.59
C CYS A 100 -4.29 -2.78 -0.50
N GLY A 101 -3.51 -3.00 0.54
CA GLY A 101 -3.96 -3.58 1.80
C GLY A 101 -4.24 -2.46 2.80
N ILE A 102 -5.24 -2.66 3.63
CA ILE A 102 -5.66 -1.67 4.61
C ILE A 102 -5.09 -2.05 5.98
N TYR A 103 -4.23 -1.20 6.50
CA TYR A 103 -3.70 -1.29 7.86
C TYR A 103 -4.29 -0.20 8.75
N SER A 104 -4.27 -0.45 10.07
CA SER A 104 -4.80 0.48 11.06
C SER A 104 -3.90 1.72 11.22
N LYS A 105 -4.46 2.81 11.70
CA LYS A 105 -3.67 3.92 12.24
C LYS A 105 -2.88 3.46 13.47
N LYS A 106 -1.80 4.17 13.81
CA LYS A 106 -1.03 3.95 15.04
C LYS A 106 -1.67 4.70 16.22
N ASP A 107 -2.98 4.51 16.36
CA ASP A 107 -3.77 5.14 17.40
C ASP A 107 -4.87 4.20 17.88
N ILE A 108 -5.25 4.33 19.16
CA ILE A 108 -6.32 3.57 19.78
C ILE A 108 -7.53 4.48 19.91
N ASN A 109 -8.61 4.12 19.23
CA ASN A 109 -9.87 4.83 19.36
C ASN A 109 -10.61 4.33 20.62
N TRP A 110 -10.48 5.07 21.72
CA TRP A 110 -11.05 4.69 23.00
C TRP A 110 -12.58 4.63 23.01
N ASP A 111 -13.25 5.44 22.20
CA ASP A 111 -14.71 5.36 22.06
C ASP A 111 -15.13 4.04 21.39
N LEU A 112 -14.37 3.61 20.39
CA LEU A 112 -14.56 2.30 19.76
C LEU A 112 -14.24 1.16 20.74
N VAL A 113 -13.17 1.27 21.54
CA VAL A 113 -12.84 0.27 22.58
C VAL A 113 -14.03 0.11 23.52
N TYR A 114 -14.56 1.21 24.04
CA TYR A 114 -15.70 1.19 24.95
C TYR A 114 -16.94 0.54 24.32
N LYS A 115 -17.30 0.99 23.13
CA LYS A 115 -18.45 0.47 22.37
C LYS A 115 -18.29 -1.02 22.06
N THR A 116 -17.14 -1.43 21.52
CA THR A 116 -16.90 -2.81 21.12
C THR A 116 -16.84 -3.75 22.33
N THR A 117 -16.24 -3.30 23.44
CA THR A 117 -16.23 -4.09 24.69
C THR A 117 -17.64 -4.37 25.19
N LYS A 118 -18.51 -3.36 25.15
CA LYS A 118 -19.92 -3.53 25.55
C LYS A 118 -20.64 -4.52 24.65
N GLU A 119 -20.50 -4.39 23.32
CA GLU A 119 -21.09 -5.32 22.35
C GLU A 119 -20.57 -6.77 22.53
N HIS A 120 -19.27 -6.95 22.79
CA HIS A 120 -18.67 -8.25 23.04
C HIS A 120 -19.20 -8.89 24.33
N GLN A 121 -19.38 -8.09 25.39
CA GLN A 121 -19.98 -8.58 26.64
C GLN A 121 -21.44 -9.05 26.44
N GLU A 122 -22.24 -8.23 25.75
CA GLU A 122 -23.65 -8.56 25.43
C GLU A 122 -23.76 -9.83 24.60
N LYS A 123 -22.89 -10.02 23.61
CA LYS A 123 -22.85 -11.18 22.71
C LYS A 123 -22.05 -12.36 23.27
N LYS A 124 -21.46 -12.24 24.47
CA LYS A 124 -20.58 -13.25 25.11
C LYS A 124 -19.38 -13.66 24.24
N ILE A 125 -18.86 -12.75 23.40
CA ILE A 125 -17.70 -12.99 22.55
C ILE A 125 -16.44 -12.87 23.43
N LYS A 126 -15.58 -13.90 23.38
CA LYS A 126 -14.29 -13.97 24.09
C LYS A 126 -13.14 -14.08 23.07
N ASP A 127 -13.01 -13.09 22.21
CA ASP A 127 -11.95 -13.00 21.21
C ASP A 127 -11.22 -11.66 21.35
N ASN A 128 -10.02 -11.71 21.91
CA ASN A 128 -9.23 -10.51 22.16
C ASN A 128 -8.69 -9.88 20.87
N ASP A 129 -8.35 -10.67 19.86
CA ASP A 129 -7.83 -10.18 18.59
C ASP A 129 -8.95 -9.49 17.79
N LEU A 130 -10.16 -10.04 17.82
CA LEU A 130 -11.35 -9.42 17.24
C LEU A 130 -11.67 -8.10 17.97
N LEU A 131 -11.72 -8.11 19.32
CA LEU A 131 -11.94 -6.91 20.13
C LEU A 131 -10.93 -5.82 19.79
N PHE A 132 -9.66 -6.17 19.70
CA PHE A 132 -8.60 -5.23 19.40
C PHE A 132 -8.73 -4.67 17.98
N SER A 133 -8.87 -5.52 16.96
CA SER A 133 -8.94 -5.09 15.56
C SER A 133 -10.18 -4.22 15.26
N THR A 134 -11.31 -4.50 15.90
CA THR A 134 -12.54 -3.69 15.76
C THR A 134 -12.48 -2.36 16.50
N SER A 135 -11.54 -2.19 17.43
CA SER A 135 -11.31 -0.95 18.19
C SER A 135 -10.32 0.01 17.53
N LEU A 136 -9.70 -0.40 16.40
CA LEU A 136 -8.74 0.42 15.66
C LEU A 136 -9.42 1.23 14.57
N ASP A 137 -8.87 2.39 14.23
CA ASP A 137 -9.26 3.18 13.06
C ASP A 137 -8.49 2.76 11.82
N TYR A 138 -9.17 2.82 10.67
CA TYR A 138 -8.62 2.51 9.36
C TYR A 138 -8.86 3.66 8.38
N ASN A 139 -7.90 3.90 7.49
CA ASN A 139 -8.08 4.80 6.37
C ASN A 139 -8.76 4.05 5.22
N LEU A 140 -10.09 4.08 5.21
CA LEU A 140 -10.90 3.41 4.20
C LEU A 140 -12.03 4.36 3.77
N ASN A 141 -11.90 4.90 2.56
CA ASN A 141 -12.83 5.86 2.00
C ASN A 141 -13.49 5.27 0.75
N PHE A 142 -14.83 5.30 0.72
CA PHE A 142 -15.63 4.83 -0.41
C PHE A 142 -16.18 5.99 -1.22
N LYS A 143 -16.30 5.80 -2.53
CA LYS A 143 -17.03 6.73 -3.40
C LYS A 143 -18.52 6.73 -3.09
N ASP A 144 -19.08 5.54 -2.84
CA ASP A 144 -20.47 5.32 -2.43
C ASP A 144 -20.49 4.34 -1.26
N PRO A 145 -20.53 4.83 -0.01
CA PRO A 145 -20.53 3.96 1.18
C PRO A 145 -21.78 3.08 1.32
N LEU A 146 -22.88 3.42 0.62
CA LEU A 146 -24.13 2.68 0.71
C LEU A 146 -24.19 1.49 -0.25
N ASN A 147 -23.35 1.50 -1.31
CA ASN A 147 -23.33 0.49 -2.37
C ASN A 147 -21.94 -0.15 -2.52
N VAL A 148 -21.38 -0.62 -1.41
CA VAL A 148 -20.08 -1.29 -1.43
C VAL A 148 -20.23 -2.72 -1.95
N VAL A 149 -19.57 -3.02 -3.08
CA VAL A 149 -19.52 -4.36 -3.67
C VAL A 149 -18.21 -5.03 -3.25
N ILE A 150 -18.31 -6.22 -2.66
CA ILE A 150 -17.15 -7.04 -2.30
C ILE A 150 -16.97 -8.13 -3.38
N ASP A 151 -15.83 -8.09 -4.06
CA ASP A 151 -15.43 -9.08 -5.06
C ASP A 151 -14.20 -9.85 -4.56
N ASN A 152 -14.35 -11.14 -4.24
CA ASN A 152 -13.29 -12.01 -3.73
C ASN A 152 -12.52 -11.46 -2.49
N GLY A 153 -13.20 -10.60 -1.70
CA GLY A 153 -12.60 -9.90 -0.56
C GLY A 153 -11.83 -8.65 -0.92
N PHE A 154 -12.09 -8.11 -2.11
CA PHE A 154 -11.64 -6.77 -2.52
C PHE A 154 -12.82 -5.83 -2.68
N VAL A 155 -12.58 -4.55 -2.41
CA VAL A 155 -13.58 -3.49 -2.56
C VAL A 155 -12.97 -2.33 -3.34
N GLU A 156 -13.76 -1.68 -4.20
CA GLU A 156 -13.34 -0.44 -4.85
C GLU A 156 -13.35 0.71 -3.83
N VAL A 157 -12.24 1.45 -3.74
CA VAL A 157 -12.06 2.53 -2.78
C VAL A 157 -11.71 3.84 -3.46
N LEU A 158 -11.98 4.94 -2.77
CA LEU A 158 -11.64 6.27 -3.22
C LEU A 158 -10.15 6.58 -2.98
N ASP A 159 -9.63 6.20 -1.84
CA ASP A 159 -8.25 6.42 -1.43
C ASP A 159 -7.66 5.11 -0.89
N GLY A 160 -6.39 4.85 -1.17
CA GLY A 160 -5.66 3.69 -0.69
C GLY A 160 -4.30 4.08 -0.10
N PRO A 161 -3.92 3.52 1.05
CA PRO A 161 -2.65 3.82 1.68
C PRO A 161 -1.49 3.14 0.93
N THR A 162 -0.39 3.87 0.69
CA THR A 162 0.78 3.36 -0.04
C THR A 162 1.70 2.47 0.79
N GLY A 163 1.55 2.43 2.11
CA GLY A 163 2.39 1.57 2.96
C GLY A 163 2.23 0.06 2.69
N PHE A 164 1.20 -0.34 1.92
CA PHE A 164 1.06 -1.69 1.37
C PHE A 164 0.24 -1.61 0.06
N MET A 165 0.89 -1.23 -1.05
CA MET A 165 0.21 -0.97 -2.31
C MET A 165 0.95 -1.58 -3.49
N MET A 166 0.24 -2.34 -4.31
CA MET A 166 0.72 -2.93 -5.56
C MET A 166 0.20 -2.12 -6.75
N ILE A 167 1.11 -1.78 -7.68
CA ILE A 167 0.80 -0.94 -8.84
C ILE A 167 1.41 -1.58 -10.09
N LYS A 168 0.61 -1.79 -11.12
CA LYS A 168 1.12 -2.27 -12.42
C LYS A 168 2.00 -1.22 -13.12
N ARG A 169 3.03 -1.67 -13.82
CA ARG A 169 3.95 -0.79 -14.57
C ARG A 169 3.19 0.15 -15.53
N GLY A 170 2.19 -0.35 -16.23
CA GLY A 170 1.39 0.44 -17.18
C GLY A 170 0.64 1.63 -16.56
N VAL A 171 0.42 1.63 -15.25
CA VAL A 171 -0.15 2.79 -14.54
C VAL A 171 0.74 4.01 -14.69
N PHE A 172 2.06 3.84 -14.48
CA PHE A 172 3.03 4.93 -14.58
C PHE A 172 3.16 5.45 -16.02
N ASP A 173 3.00 4.59 -17.02
CA ASP A 173 2.98 5.00 -18.43
C ASP A 173 1.77 5.89 -18.74
N ARG A 174 0.59 5.51 -18.24
CA ARG A 174 -0.62 6.31 -18.36
C ARG A 174 -0.49 7.65 -17.63
N PHE A 175 0.09 7.66 -16.43
CA PHE A 175 0.35 8.88 -15.66
C PHE A 175 1.27 9.83 -16.44
N ARG A 176 2.44 9.35 -16.92
CA ARG A 176 3.39 10.18 -17.67
C ARG A 176 2.76 10.81 -18.92
N LYS A 177 1.87 10.06 -19.58
CA LYS A 177 1.15 10.53 -20.76
C LYS A 177 0.10 11.58 -20.43
N ALA A 178 -0.59 11.43 -19.28
CA ALA A 178 -1.66 12.32 -18.85
C ALA A 178 -1.13 13.59 -18.16
N TYR A 179 0.00 13.49 -17.46
CA TYR A 179 0.58 14.54 -16.62
C TYR A 179 2.08 14.75 -16.95
N PRO A 180 2.43 15.16 -18.19
CA PRO A 180 3.84 15.38 -18.57
C PRO A 180 4.52 16.47 -17.74
N GLU A 181 3.76 17.42 -17.18
CA GLU A 181 4.24 18.50 -16.31
C GLU A 181 4.77 18.02 -14.95
N LEU A 182 4.42 16.79 -14.53
CA LEU A 182 4.95 16.22 -13.28
C LEU A 182 6.38 15.71 -13.41
N GLN A 183 6.99 15.77 -14.60
CA GLN A 183 8.41 15.44 -14.76
C GLN A 183 9.27 16.50 -14.09
N TYR A 184 10.22 16.08 -13.25
CA TYR A 184 11.13 16.98 -12.55
C TYR A 184 12.60 16.61 -12.72
N LYS A 185 13.49 17.57 -12.42
CA LYS A 185 14.93 17.33 -12.31
C LYS A 185 15.29 17.13 -10.85
N THR A 186 16.08 16.09 -10.56
CA THR A 186 16.54 15.82 -9.20
C THR A 186 17.98 16.25 -9.01
N ASP A 187 18.28 16.78 -7.83
CA ASP A 187 19.63 17.04 -7.30
C ASP A 187 20.05 16.04 -6.22
N GLN A 188 19.20 15.03 -5.99
CA GLN A 188 19.37 14.01 -4.95
C GLN A 188 20.68 13.26 -5.09
N LEU A 189 21.28 12.94 -3.94
CA LEU A 189 22.44 12.07 -3.84
C LEU A 189 21.99 10.68 -3.33
N ILE A 190 22.29 9.64 -4.08
CA ILE A 190 22.11 8.25 -3.64
C ILE A 190 23.49 7.62 -3.53
N ASN A 191 23.83 7.10 -2.35
CA ASN A 191 25.15 6.56 -2.05
C ASN A 191 26.29 7.53 -2.41
N SER A 192 26.13 8.80 -2.04
CA SER A 192 27.06 9.91 -2.32
C SER A 192 27.29 10.22 -3.80
N LYS A 193 26.47 9.69 -4.69
CA LYS A 193 26.50 9.97 -6.13
C LYS A 193 25.25 10.69 -6.57
N LYS A 194 25.39 11.66 -7.47
CA LYS A 194 24.25 12.37 -8.05
C LYS A 194 23.34 11.37 -8.79
N TYR A 195 22.10 11.27 -8.34
CA TYR A 195 21.11 10.41 -8.99
C TYR A 195 20.76 10.96 -10.38
N LYS A 196 20.85 10.12 -11.38
CA LYS A 196 20.52 10.48 -12.77
C LYS A 196 19.49 9.49 -13.31
N SER A 197 18.33 9.96 -13.67
CA SER A 197 17.27 9.15 -14.28
C SER A 197 16.46 9.97 -15.27
N LYS A 198 15.94 9.32 -16.30
CA LYS A 198 14.90 9.86 -17.19
C LYS A 198 13.51 9.72 -16.60
N ASN A 199 13.35 8.88 -15.58
CA ASN A 199 12.07 8.47 -15.01
C ASN A 199 11.78 9.17 -13.67
N THR A 200 12.15 10.48 -13.56
CA THR A 200 11.85 11.30 -12.39
C THR A 200 10.54 12.04 -12.61
N TRP A 201 9.47 11.52 -12.03
CA TRP A 201 8.12 12.09 -12.02
C TRP A 201 7.59 12.20 -10.60
N ALA A 202 6.87 13.28 -10.30
CA ALA A 202 6.17 13.48 -9.02
C ALA A 202 4.82 12.73 -9.02
N PHE A 203 4.88 11.39 -9.13
CA PHE A 203 3.68 10.53 -9.04
C PHE A 203 3.02 10.62 -7.67
N PHE A 204 3.85 10.75 -6.64
CA PHE A 204 3.46 10.86 -5.24
C PHE A 204 3.90 12.25 -4.73
N ASP A 205 2.96 13.18 -4.68
CA ASP A 205 3.18 14.50 -4.10
C ASP A 205 1.93 14.95 -3.36
N THR A 206 2.07 15.85 -2.42
CA THR A 206 0.93 16.45 -1.73
C THR A 206 0.24 17.45 -2.64
N MET A 207 -1.07 17.59 -2.52
CA MET A 207 -1.81 18.60 -3.27
C MET A 207 -3.01 19.15 -2.49
N ILE A 208 -3.45 20.35 -2.85
CA ILE A 208 -4.77 20.82 -2.45
C ILE A 208 -5.76 20.35 -3.52
N ASP A 209 -6.74 19.54 -3.11
CA ASP A 209 -7.79 19.10 -4.03
C ASP A 209 -8.53 20.31 -4.60
N PRO A 210 -8.61 20.47 -5.92
CA PRO A 210 -9.28 21.62 -6.52
C PRO A 210 -10.79 21.64 -6.27
N GLU A 211 -11.41 20.49 -5.97
CA GLU A 211 -12.85 20.33 -5.80
C GLU A 211 -13.28 20.64 -4.37
N ASP A 212 -12.76 19.90 -3.39
CA ASP A 212 -13.17 20.00 -1.98
C ASP A 212 -12.22 20.82 -1.11
N LYS A 213 -11.09 21.30 -1.67
CA LYS A 213 -10.06 22.11 -1.00
C LYS A 213 -9.34 21.40 0.15
N ARG A 214 -9.45 20.07 0.25
CA ARG A 214 -8.67 19.30 1.22
C ARG A 214 -7.20 19.29 0.85
N TYR A 215 -6.35 19.39 1.86
CA TYR A 215 -4.93 19.09 1.70
C TYR A 215 -4.74 17.58 1.70
N LEU A 216 -4.38 17.01 0.55
CA LEU A 216 -4.20 15.58 0.36
C LEU A 216 -2.74 15.19 0.60
N SER A 217 -2.55 14.07 1.31
CA SER A 217 -1.27 13.36 1.39
C SER A 217 -0.89 12.79 0.02
N GLU A 218 0.34 12.34 -0.12
CA GLU A 218 0.89 11.83 -1.38
C GLU A 218 0.15 10.61 -1.92
N ASP A 219 -0.31 9.73 -1.03
CA ASP A 219 -1.10 8.54 -1.37
C ASP A 219 -2.50 8.92 -1.88
N TYR A 220 -3.18 9.83 -1.21
CA TYR A 220 -4.50 10.32 -1.62
C TYR A 220 -4.40 11.12 -2.93
N ALA A 221 -3.40 11.97 -3.08
CA ALA A 221 -3.18 12.72 -4.30
C ALA A 221 -2.92 11.80 -5.50
N PHE A 222 -2.07 10.77 -5.34
CA PHE A 222 -1.89 9.72 -6.37
C PHE A 222 -3.22 9.06 -6.73
N CYS A 223 -4.03 8.68 -5.75
CA CYS A 223 -5.33 8.05 -5.98
C CYS A 223 -6.28 8.98 -6.77
N ARG A 224 -6.35 10.26 -6.43
CA ARG A 224 -7.18 11.24 -7.13
C ARG A 224 -6.73 11.45 -8.58
N LEU A 225 -5.43 11.63 -8.79
CA LEU A 225 -4.89 11.79 -10.14
C LEU A 225 -5.13 10.53 -11.00
N TRP A 226 -4.97 9.32 -10.41
CA TRP A 226 -5.26 8.06 -11.09
C TRP A 226 -6.73 7.96 -11.52
N GLN A 227 -7.65 8.33 -10.65
CA GLN A 227 -9.10 8.31 -10.94
C GLN A 227 -9.50 9.34 -11.99
N LYS A 228 -8.87 10.52 -12.02
CA LYS A 228 -9.12 11.55 -13.04
C LYS A 228 -8.84 11.07 -14.47
N ILE A 229 -7.96 10.10 -14.64
CA ILE A 229 -7.67 9.46 -15.94
C ILE A 229 -8.39 8.12 -16.13
N GLY A 230 -9.45 7.88 -15.35
CA GLY A 230 -10.33 6.71 -15.45
C GLY A 230 -9.80 5.45 -14.76
N GLY A 231 -8.80 5.58 -13.88
CA GLY A 231 -8.30 4.48 -13.07
C GLY A 231 -9.22 4.13 -11.90
N LYS A 232 -9.02 2.93 -11.35
CA LYS A 232 -9.71 2.44 -10.15
C LYS A 232 -8.69 1.92 -9.15
N ILE A 233 -9.03 1.99 -7.86
CA ILE A 233 -8.22 1.48 -6.76
C ILE A 233 -9.05 0.46 -6.01
N TYR A 234 -8.42 -0.67 -5.66
CA TYR A 234 -9.07 -1.74 -4.92
C TYR A 234 -8.32 -2.00 -3.61
N ALA A 235 -9.07 -2.26 -2.55
CA ALA A 235 -8.52 -2.60 -1.24
C ALA A 235 -8.79 -4.07 -0.91
N ASP A 236 -7.74 -4.81 -0.52
CA ASP A 236 -7.88 -6.13 0.08
C ASP A 236 -8.34 -5.98 1.53
N ILE A 237 -9.56 -6.44 1.81
CA ILE A 237 -10.14 -6.37 3.16
C ILE A 237 -10.00 -7.69 3.92
N LYS A 238 -9.50 -8.75 3.29
CA LYS A 238 -9.30 -10.07 3.95
C LYS A 238 -7.92 -10.22 4.58
N SER A 239 -6.93 -9.47 4.12
CA SER A 239 -5.56 -9.61 4.60
C SER A 239 -5.34 -8.81 5.89
N PRO A 240 -5.06 -9.46 7.03
CA PRO A 240 -4.68 -8.76 8.23
C PRO A 240 -3.27 -8.16 8.09
N LEU A 241 -3.11 -6.92 8.49
CA LEU A 241 -1.82 -6.22 8.50
C LEU A 241 -1.53 -5.67 9.89
N THR A 242 -0.27 -5.75 10.33
CA THR A 242 0.15 -5.13 11.58
C THR A 242 0.97 -3.88 11.29
N HIS A 243 0.53 -2.74 11.80
CA HIS A 243 1.26 -1.49 11.71
C HIS A 243 2.09 -1.30 12.98
N TRP A 244 3.40 -1.39 12.85
CA TRP A 244 4.30 -1.27 13.98
C TRP A 244 4.58 0.20 14.33
N GLY A 245 4.42 0.54 15.58
CA GLY A 245 4.87 1.76 16.21
C GLY A 245 5.64 1.38 17.48
N THR A 246 5.41 2.11 18.58
CA THR A 246 5.82 1.69 19.93
C THR A 246 5.04 0.47 20.39
N PHE A 247 3.95 0.15 19.71
CA PHE A 247 3.04 -0.96 19.96
C PHE A 247 2.64 -1.60 18.62
N PRO A 248 2.37 -2.94 18.56
CA PRO A 248 1.88 -3.61 17.35
C PRO A 248 0.38 -3.39 17.17
N PHE A 249 -0.02 -2.51 16.25
CA PHE A 249 -1.42 -2.31 15.89
C PHE A 249 -1.86 -3.39 14.90
N LYS A 250 -2.32 -4.53 15.42
CA LYS A 250 -2.79 -5.69 14.65
C LYS A 250 -4.17 -5.40 14.08
N GLY A 251 -4.23 -4.96 12.83
CA GLY A 251 -5.47 -4.61 12.16
C GLY A 251 -6.00 -5.72 11.26
N HIS A 252 -7.32 -5.86 11.23
CA HIS A 252 -8.04 -6.66 10.25
C HIS A 252 -9.31 -5.92 9.86
N VAL A 253 -9.23 -5.10 8.82
CA VAL A 253 -10.32 -4.23 8.38
C VAL A 253 -11.57 -5.04 7.95
N GLY A 254 -11.40 -6.28 7.53
CA GLY A 254 -12.49 -7.20 7.18
C GLY A 254 -13.53 -7.37 8.30
N THR A 255 -13.12 -7.23 9.56
CA THR A 255 -14.04 -7.30 10.73
C THR A 255 -15.07 -6.16 10.77
N ARG A 256 -14.89 -5.12 9.97
CA ARG A 256 -15.84 -4.00 9.82
C ARG A 256 -16.96 -4.28 8.81
N PHE A 257 -16.83 -5.31 7.99
CA PHE A 257 -17.82 -5.70 7.01
C PHE A 257 -18.69 -6.80 7.57
N LYS A 258 -19.99 -6.56 7.64
CA LYS A 258 -20.96 -7.62 7.95
C LYS A 258 -21.14 -8.48 6.71
N THR A 259 -20.89 -9.78 6.80
CA THR A 259 -21.33 -10.74 5.80
C THR A 259 -22.83 -10.92 5.91
N LYS A 260 -23.54 -11.08 4.78
CA LYS A 260 -25.01 -11.31 4.77
C LYS A 260 -25.42 -12.65 5.42
N GLU A 261 -24.48 -13.38 6.00
CA GLU A 261 -24.67 -14.69 6.63
C GLU A 261 -24.62 -14.62 8.18
N GLU A 262 -24.56 -13.41 8.75
CA GLU A 262 -24.71 -13.13 10.20
C GLU A 262 -26.01 -12.28 10.43
#